data_42ed61f1b21fb683f45607d7b3b1d79e
#
_entry.id   42ed61f1b21fb683f45607d7b3b1d79e
#
_cell.length_a   1.000
_cell.length_b   1.000
_cell.length_c   1.000
_cell.angle_alpha   90.00
_cell.angle_beta   90.00
_cell.angle_gamma   90.00
#
_symmetry.space_group_name_H-M   'P 1'
#
loop_
_entity.id
_entity.type
_entity.pdbx_description
1 polymer ?
#
loop_
_entity_poly.entity_id
_entity_poly.type
_entity_poly.pdbx_seq_one_letter_code
_entity_poly.pdbx_strand_id
1 'polypeptide(L)'
;MASKTLLVVAHSPSPNTERLRAAIVAGVNTADLCDLGLVVKTPFEAQASDVLSSDAVVLGTTENLGYMSGALKDFFDRVYNPCLEQTRAMPYAAYIRAGLDGTGTTRAITSITSGLGWRAVQPPLI
;
A
#
# COMPACT_ATOMS: atom_id res chain seq x y z
N MET A 1 2.89 -17.35 -16.53
CA MET A 1 1.85 -16.39 -16.12
C MET A 1 1.62 -16.50 -14.63
N ALA A 2 1.59 -15.38 -13.95
CA ALA A 2 1.37 -15.37 -12.50
C ALA A 2 -0.11 -15.63 -12.20
N SER A 3 -0.41 -16.50 -11.21
CA SER A 3 -1.77 -16.79 -10.78
C SER A 3 -2.27 -15.77 -9.74
N LYS A 4 -1.36 -15.11 -9.03
CA LYS A 4 -1.66 -14.07 -8.01
C LYS A 4 -0.84 -12.82 -8.29
N THR A 5 -1.37 -11.68 -7.92
CA THR A 5 -0.72 -10.39 -8.14
C THR A 5 -0.66 -9.60 -6.83
N LEU A 6 0.53 -9.12 -6.49
CA LEU A 6 0.76 -8.18 -5.40
C LEU A 6 0.98 -6.79 -6.00
N LEU A 7 0.19 -5.83 -5.56
CA LEU A 7 0.36 -4.44 -5.91
C LEU A 7 1.07 -3.71 -4.78
N VAL A 8 2.16 -3.02 -5.11
CA VAL A 8 2.86 -2.13 -4.17
C VAL A 8 2.59 -0.70 -4.61
N VAL A 9 1.93 0.06 -3.76
CA VAL A 9 1.68 1.49 -3.97
C VAL A 9 2.55 2.24 -2.97
N ALA A 10 3.63 2.82 -3.44
CA ALA A 10 4.65 3.36 -2.56
C ALA A 10 5.01 4.79 -2.92
N HIS A 11 4.85 5.70 -1.94
CA HIS A 11 5.34 7.06 -2.04
C HIS A 11 6.79 7.09 -1.53
N SER A 12 7.73 7.40 -2.42
CA SER A 12 9.16 7.30 -2.13
C SER A 12 9.86 8.61 -2.53
N PRO A 13 9.62 9.71 -1.78
CA PRO A 13 10.10 11.04 -2.18
C PRO A 13 11.57 11.31 -1.87
N SER A 14 12.29 10.37 -1.25
CA SER A 14 13.67 10.57 -0.81
C SER A 14 14.48 9.29 -1.01
N PRO A 15 15.83 9.39 -0.98
CA PRO A 15 16.67 8.20 -1.06
C PRO A 15 16.36 7.16 0.02
N ASN A 16 16.03 7.60 1.23
CA ASN A 16 15.68 6.66 2.31
C ASN A 16 14.38 5.92 2.04
N THR A 17 13.35 6.61 1.56
CA THR A 17 12.08 5.97 1.22
C THR A 17 12.19 5.10 -0.02
N GLU A 18 13.07 5.45 -0.96
CA GLU A 18 13.37 4.58 -2.09
C GLU A 18 14.02 3.27 -1.63
N ARG A 19 14.90 3.32 -0.61
CA ARG A 19 15.48 2.12 -0.03
C ARG A 19 14.42 1.25 0.65
N LEU A 20 13.44 1.86 1.30
CA LEU A 20 12.33 1.10 1.90
C LEU A 20 11.53 0.37 0.83
N ARG A 21 11.18 1.06 -0.25
CA ARG A 21 10.47 0.42 -1.37
C ARG A 21 11.31 -0.72 -1.96
N ALA A 22 12.59 -0.48 -2.18
CA ALA A 22 13.48 -1.49 -2.73
C ALA A 22 13.60 -2.70 -1.81
N ALA A 23 13.59 -2.49 -0.48
CA ALA A 23 13.64 -3.58 0.49
C ALA A 23 12.36 -4.43 0.43
N ILE A 24 11.20 -3.82 0.27
CA ILE A 24 9.93 -4.54 0.10
C ILE A 24 9.98 -5.38 -1.17
N VAL A 25 10.40 -4.80 -2.27
CA VAL A 25 10.51 -5.51 -3.56
C VAL A 25 11.50 -6.67 -3.45
N ALA A 26 12.65 -6.44 -2.83
CA ALA A 26 13.66 -7.50 -2.63
C ALA A 26 13.10 -8.62 -1.77
N GLY A 27 12.36 -8.30 -0.70
CA GLY A 27 11.73 -9.30 0.16
C GLY A 27 10.75 -10.17 -0.60
N VAL A 28 9.93 -9.58 -1.46
CA VAL A 28 9.00 -10.33 -2.30
C VAL A 28 9.76 -11.24 -3.27
N ASN A 29 10.82 -10.73 -3.89
CA ASN A 29 11.58 -11.49 -4.88
C ASN A 29 12.40 -12.62 -4.27
N THR A 30 12.81 -12.49 -2.99
CA THR A 30 13.55 -13.56 -2.31
C THR A 30 12.64 -14.61 -1.68
N ALA A 31 11.36 -14.31 -1.52
CA ALA A 31 10.39 -15.30 -1.07
C ALA A 31 10.17 -16.33 -2.18
N ASP A 32 10.02 -17.59 -1.81
CA ASP A 32 9.80 -18.65 -2.79
C ASP A 32 8.34 -18.69 -3.23
N LEU A 33 7.94 -17.69 -4.02
CA LEU A 33 6.57 -17.47 -4.46
C LEU A 33 6.52 -17.56 -5.99
N CYS A 34 6.50 -18.79 -6.51
CA CYS A 34 6.62 -19.06 -7.94
C CYS A 34 5.55 -18.39 -8.80
N ASP A 35 4.33 -18.23 -8.28
CA ASP A 35 3.19 -17.75 -9.06
C ASP A 35 2.78 -16.34 -8.72
N LEU A 36 3.68 -15.57 -8.09
CA LEU A 36 3.37 -14.20 -7.71
C LEU A 36 3.85 -13.20 -8.76
N GLY A 37 2.92 -12.45 -9.32
CA GLY A 37 3.22 -11.27 -10.12
C GLY A 37 3.36 -10.06 -9.21
N LEU A 38 4.31 -9.18 -9.51
CA LEU A 38 4.56 -7.98 -8.73
C LEU A 38 4.37 -6.75 -9.59
N VAL A 39 3.52 -5.83 -9.14
CA VAL A 39 3.30 -4.53 -9.78
C VAL A 39 3.66 -3.46 -8.78
N VAL A 40 4.60 -2.58 -9.13
CA VAL A 40 5.07 -1.50 -8.25
C VAL A 40 4.74 -0.17 -8.91
N LYS A 41 3.96 0.65 -8.22
CA LYS A 41 3.55 1.97 -8.73
C LYS A 41 3.64 3.02 -7.65
N THR A 42 3.85 4.26 -8.06
CA THR A 42 3.66 5.39 -7.16
C THR A 42 2.17 5.59 -6.93
N PRO A 43 1.77 6.29 -5.86
CA PRO A 43 0.35 6.58 -5.64
C PRO A 43 -0.32 7.32 -6.80
N PHE A 44 0.42 8.21 -7.48
CA PHE A 44 -0.15 8.95 -8.60
C PHE A 44 -0.33 8.09 -9.85
N GLU A 45 0.52 7.08 -10.03
CA GLU A 45 0.41 6.15 -11.16
C GLU A 45 -0.66 5.09 -10.96
N ALA A 46 -0.87 4.68 -9.71
CA ALA A 46 -1.79 3.59 -9.39
C ALA A 46 -3.24 4.01 -9.65
N GLN A 47 -3.99 3.12 -10.27
CA GLN A 47 -5.38 3.33 -10.62
C GLN A 47 -6.27 2.29 -9.94
N ALA A 48 -7.58 2.53 -9.93
CA ALA A 48 -8.54 1.57 -9.40
C ALA A 48 -8.42 0.21 -10.10
N SER A 49 -8.15 0.21 -11.41
CA SER A 49 -7.96 -1.04 -12.16
C SER A 49 -6.79 -1.85 -11.65
N ASP A 50 -5.72 -1.20 -11.16
CA ASP A 50 -4.59 -1.92 -10.56
C ASP A 50 -5.01 -2.64 -9.29
N VAL A 51 -5.82 -2.00 -8.45
CA VAL A 51 -6.33 -2.61 -7.22
C VAL A 51 -7.27 -3.76 -7.55
N LEU A 52 -8.20 -3.53 -8.47
CA LEU A 52 -9.19 -4.54 -8.85
C LEU A 52 -8.56 -5.78 -9.48
N SER A 53 -7.39 -5.63 -10.10
CA SER A 53 -6.65 -6.72 -10.72
C SER A 53 -5.70 -7.43 -9.77
N SER A 54 -5.61 -6.98 -8.51
CA SER A 54 -4.65 -7.49 -7.54
C SER A 54 -5.31 -8.40 -6.52
N ASP A 55 -4.50 -9.26 -5.88
CA ASP A 55 -4.94 -10.16 -4.83
C ASP A 55 -4.50 -9.67 -3.45
N ALA A 56 -3.53 -8.77 -3.40
CA ALA A 56 -3.04 -8.15 -2.15
C ALA A 56 -2.38 -6.83 -2.47
N VAL A 57 -2.29 -5.95 -1.47
CA VAL A 57 -1.73 -4.60 -1.63
C VAL A 57 -0.75 -4.32 -0.49
N VAL A 58 0.40 -3.74 -0.84
CA VAL A 58 1.31 -3.11 0.13
C VAL A 58 1.25 -1.60 -0.09
N LEU A 59 1.01 -0.86 0.98
CA LEU A 59 0.96 0.60 0.97
C LEU A 59 2.21 1.16 1.64
N GLY A 60 2.91 2.05 0.96
CA GLY A 60 4.08 2.73 1.51
C GLY A 60 3.86 4.23 1.52
N THR A 61 4.13 4.89 2.65
CA THR A 61 3.97 6.32 2.78
C THR A 61 4.94 6.92 3.78
N THR A 62 5.14 8.22 3.65
CA THR A 62 5.71 9.04 4.73
C THR A 62 4.58 9.55 5.61
N GLU A 63 4.91 9.86 6.88
CA GLU A 63 4.00 10.63 7.73
C GLU A 63 4.35 12.10 7.58
N ASN A 64 3.41 12.86 7.07
CA ASN A 64 3.56 14.30 6.86
C ASN A 64 2.52 15.01 7.71
N LEU A 65 2.99 15.89 8.62
CA LEU A 65 2.08 16.67 9.46
C LEU A 65 1.08 15.80 10.24
N GLY A 66 1.54 14.65 10.73
CA GLY A 66 0.71 13.73 11.51
C GLY A 66 -0.29 12.91 10.70
N TYR A 67 -0.13 12.84 9.39
CA TYR A 67 -1.05 12.18 8.48
C TYR A 67 -0.27 11.48 7.37
N MET A 68 -0.94 10.65 6.58
CA MET A 68 -0.29 10.06 5.41
C MET A 68 0.10 11.13 4.39
N SER A 69 1.00 10.81 3.48
CA SER A 69 1.36 11.73 2.39
C SER A 69 0.14 12.11 1.57
N GLY A 70 0.13 13.33 1.04
CA GLY A 70 -0.92 13.77 0.13
C GLY A 70 -1.02 12.87 -1.10
N ALA A 71 0.12 12.32 -1.55
CA ALA A 71 0.14 11.39 -2.67
C ALA A 71 -0.68 10.13 -2.39
N LEU A 72 -0.51 9.54 -1.21
CA LEU A 72 -1.29 8.34 -0.85
C LEU A 72 -2.76 8.69 -0.64
N LYS A 73 -3.05 9.84 -0.04
CA LYS A 73 -4.44 10.28 0.13
C LYS A 73 -5.11 10.49 -1.23
N ASP A 74 -4.40 11.09 -2.18
CA ASP A 74 -4.91 11.25 -3.54
C ASP A 74 -5.27 9.89 -4.17
N PHE A 75 -4.41 8.90 -3.99
CA PHE A 75 -4.68 7.54 -4.44
C PHE A 75 -6.00 7.02 -3.84
N PHE A 76 -6.17 7.12 -2.53
CA PHE A 76 -7.40 6.68 -1.88
C PHE A 76 -8.62 7.44 -2.37
N ASP A 77 -8.50 8.75 -2.57
CA ASP A 77 -9.62 9.57 -3.08
C ASP A 77 -10.10 9.08 -4.45
N ARG A 78 -9.16 8.64 -5.30
CA ARG A 78 -9.50 8.18 -6.66
C ARG A 78 -10.00 6.75 -6.71
N VAL A 79 -9.50 5.88 -5.83
CA VAL A 79 -9.82 4.44 -5.92
C VAL A 79 -10.94 4.02 -4.98
N TYR A 80 -11.29 4.81 -3.97
CA TYR A 80 -12.21 4.38 -2.92
C TYR A 80 -13.55 3.94 -3.49
N ASN A 81 -14.24 4.81 -4.22
CA ASN A 81 -15.57 4.47 -4.74
C ASN A 81 -15.55 3.33 -5.76
N PRO A 82 -14.62 3.31 -6.75
CA PRO A 82 -14.56 2.18 -7.68
C PRO A 82 -14.27 0.83 -7.00
N CYS A 83 -13.51 0.83 -5.90
CA CYS A 83 -13.12 -0.40 -5.22
C CYS A 83 -14.10 -0.81 -4.11
N LEU A 84 -14.98 0.11 -3.68
CA LEU A 84 -15.94 -0.15 -2.63
C LEU A 84 -16.87 -1.28 -3.07
N GLU A 85 -17.09 -2.25 -2.18
CA GLU A 85 -17.88 -3.46 -2.44
C GLU A 85 -17.25 -4.45 -3.43
N GLN A 86 -16.13 -4.08 -4.06
CA GLN A 86 -15.44 -4.93 -5.04
C GLN A 86 -14.18 -5.61 -4.47
N THR A 87 -13.66 -5.10 -3.34
CA THR A 87 -12.37 -5.56 -2.79
C THR A 87 -12.49 -5.93 -1.31
N ARG A 88 -13.63 -6.45 -0.90
CA ARG A 88 -13.82 -6.90 0.49
C ARG A 88 -12.80 -7.96 0.85
N ALA A 89 -12.28 -7.85 2.07
CA ALA A 89 -11.28 -8.76 2.63
C ALA A 89 -9.94 -8.77 1.86
N MET A 90 -9.68 -7.76 1.01
CA MET A 90 -8.38 -7.61 0.34
C MET A 90 -7.27 -7.59 1.39
N PRO A 91 -6.33 -8.56 1.36
CA PRO A 91 -5.20 -8.53 2.28
C PRO A 91 -4.31 -7.32 1.98
N TYR A 92 -3.90 -6.61 3.02
CA TYR A 92 -2.94 -5.53 2.82
C TYR A 92 -1.98 -5.42 3.99
N ALA A 93 -0.85 -4.80 3.73
CA ALA A 93 0.12 -4.38 4.73
C ALA A 93 0.56 -2.96 4.41
N ALA A 94 1.09 -2.26 5.40
CA ALA A 94 1.56 -0.90 5.21
C ALA A 94 2.90 -0.69 5.91
N TYR A 95 3.74 0.17 5.34
CA TYR A 95 4.91 0.68 6.01
C TYR A 95 4.88 2.22 6.01
N ILE A 96 5.38 2.82 7.08
CA ILE A 96 5.28 4.26 7.30
C ILE A 96 6.65 4.78 7.72
N ARG A 97 7.18 5.76 6.99
CA ARG A 97 8.38 6.47 7.40
C ARG A 97 7.96 7.68 8.22
N ALA A 98 8.12 7.60 9.53
CA ALA A 98 7.66 8.64 10.44
C ALA A 98 8.84 9.22 11.22
N GLY A 99 8.76 10.51 11.52
CA GLY A 99 9.70 11.17 12.42
C GLY A 99 9.36 10.95 13.88
N LEU A 100 8.12 10.59 14.17
CA LEU A 100 7.64 10.26 15.52
C LEU A 100 7.12 8.82 15.50
N ASP A 101 5.91 8.60 16.01
CA ASP A 101 5.38 7.26 16.22
C ASP A 101 4.46 6.73 15.12
N GLY A 102 4.14 7.55 14.12
CA GLY A 102 3.27 7.13 13.03
C GLY A 102 1.80 6.95 13.39
N THR A 103 1.39 7.37 14.59
CA THR A 103 0.03 7.13 15.09
C THR A 103 -1.04 7.75 14.19
N GLY A 104 -0.85 8.99 13.77
CA GLY A 104 -1.82 9.69 12.93
C GLY A 104 -1.99 9.03 11.59
N THR A 105 -0.89 8.62 10.97
CA THR A 105 -0.91 7.94 9.69
C THR A 105 -1.54 6.56 9.80
N THR A 106 -1.19 5.80 10.83
CA THR A 106 -1.78 4.49 11.09
C THR A 106 -3.29 4.59 11.23
N ARG A 107 -3.75 5.56 12.01
CA ARG A 107 -5.18 5.78 12.21
C ARG A 107 -5.90 6.14 10.91
N ALA A 108 -5.29 7.01 10.11
CA ALA A 108 -5.87 7.45 8.85
C ALA A 108 -5.99 6.30 7.84
N ILE A 109 -4.93 5.51 7.68
CA ILE A 109 -4.95 4.36 6.79
C ILE A 109 -5.99 3.34 7.26
N THR A 110 -6.00 3.02 8.55
CA THR A 110 -6.94 2.07 9.12
C THR A 110 -8.38 2.50 8.90
N SER A 111 -8.67 3.78 9.07
CA SER A 111 -10.02 4.31 8.85
C SER A 111 -10.49 4.07 7.41
N ILE A 112 -9.62 4.38 6.44
CA ILE A 112 -9.97 4.26 5.02
C ILE A 112 -10.09 2.78 4.61
N THR A 113 -9.11 1.97 5.00
CA THR A 113 -9.11 0.55 4.62
C THR A 113 -10.23 -0.23 5.29
N SER A 114 -10.61 0.16 6.51
CA SER A 114 -11.78 -0.42 7.18
C SER A 114 -13.06 -0.12 6.39
N GLY A 115 -13.20 1.09 5.88
CA GLY A 115 -14.32 1.45 5.03
C GLY A 115 -14.37 0.62 3.76
N LEU A 116 -13.21 0.30 3.19
CA LEU A 116 -13.10 -0.57 2.01
C LEU A 116 -13.30 -2.06 2.35
N GLY A 117 -13.31 -2.42 3.62
CA GLY A 117 -13.40 -3.81 4.04
C GLY A 117 -12.11 -4.59 3.85
N TRP A 118 -10.98 -3.92 3.70
CA TRP A 118 -9.69 -4.57 3.56
C TRP A 118 -9.23 -5.18 4.89
N ARG A 119 -8.40 -6.20 4.80
CA ARG A 119 -7.92 -6.94 5.97
C ARG A 119 -6.42 -6.73 6.15
N ALA A 120 -6.03 -6.09 7.25
CA ALA A 120 -4.62 -5.94 7.60
C ALA A 120 -4.05 -7.31 7.98
N VAL A 121 -2.96 -7.70 7.32
CA VAL A 121 -2.31 -8.98 7.62
C VAL A 121 -1.35 -8.87 8.80
N GLN A 122 -0.94 -7.65 9.15
CA GLN A 122 -0.14 -7.35 10.33
C GLN A 122 -0.27 -5.86 10.66
N PRO A 123 0.13 -5.42 11.87
CA PRO A 123 0.19 -3.98 12.17
C PRO A 123 1.17 -3.27 11.22
N PRO A 124 0.97 -1.97 10.95
CA PRO A 124 1.90 -1.23 10.10
C PRO A 124 3.33 -1.28 10.65
N LEU A 125 4.27 -1.41 9.74
CA LEU A 125 5.70 -1.29 10.06
C LEU A 125 6.06 0.20 10.06
N ILE A 126 6.61 0.68 11.15
CA ILE A 126 6.95 2.10 11.33
C ILE A 126 8.46 2.27 11.52
#